data_39286b4095032421f339be16bb946a66
#
_entry.id   39286b4095032421f339be16bb946a66
#
_cell.length_a   1.000
_cell.length_b   1.000
_cell.length_c   1.000
_cell.angle_alpha   90.00
_cell.angle_beta   90.00
_cell.angle_gamma   90.00
#
_symmetry.space_group_name_H-M   'P 1'
#
loop_
_entity.id
_entity.type
_entity.pdbx_description
1 polymer ?
#
loop_
_entity_poly.entity_id
_entity_poly.type
_entity_poly.pdbx_seq_one_letter_code
_entity_poly.pdbx_strand_id
1 'polypeptide(L)'
;MMLLMGGCASTGEFDETGGITAIRSACPTVGVAAATGDVTLFNPPASRDSAAIDVTAEMTNVRGSCSDATDDIVTTVNFDIRARRASTAAPRDVDFPYFISVVRGGTAVVAKHVGHVVVHFDAGQDRAGASGQATSTIERSAATLSDEVRKKLTEKRKAGGQDAAVDPLTRPEVRQAVLRATFEALVGFQLTDDQLKYNATR
;
A
#
# COMPACT_ATOMS: atom_id res chain seq x y z
N MET A 1 -47.55 15.00 -1.54
CA MET A 1 -46.15 15.09 -1.06
C MET A 1 -45.59 13.70 -1.11
N MET A 2 -44.91 13.36 -2.21
CA MET A 2 -44.48 12.00 -2.56
C MET A 2 -42.99 11.89 -2.21
N LEU A 3 -42.64 11.14 -1.16
CA LEU A 3 -41.27 10.87 -0.77
C LEU A 3 -40.68 9.84 -1.76
N LEU A 4 -39.75 10.28 -2.59
CA LEU A 4 -38.86 9.41 -3.36
C LEU A 4 -37.81 8.83 -2.40
N MET A 5 -37.97 7.57 -1.99
CA MET A 5 -36.93 6.79 -1.36
C MET A 5 -35.93 6.42 -2.45
N GLY A 6 -34.81 7.14 -2.50
CA GLY A 6 -33.62 6.74 -3.27
C GLY A 6 -33.00 5.51 -2.61
N GLY A 7 -33.25 4.33 -3.16
CA GLY A 7 -32.54 3.12 -2.79
C GLY A 7 -31.06 3.24 -3.16
N CYS A 8 -30.16 3.21 -2.17
CA CYS A 8 -28.74 2.95 -2.40
C CYS A 8 -28.63 1.54 -2.98
N ALA A 9 -28.37 1.43 -4.29
CA ALA A 9 -27.94 0.17 -4.87
C ALA A 9 -26.57 -0.16 -4.28
N SER A 10 -26.56 -1.00 -3.23
CA SER A 10 -25.34 -1.63 -2.78
C SER A 10 -24.93 -2.63 -3.86
N THR A 11 -23.83 -2.37 -4.58
CA THR A 11 -23.15 -3.38 -5.37
C THR A 11 -22.55 -4.38 -4.39
N GLY A 12 -23.37 -5.33 -3.91
CA GLY A 12 -22.90 -6.43 -3.06
C GLY A 12 -22.03 -7.39 -3.86
N GLU A 13 -21.13 -8.06 -3.18
CA GLU A 13 -20.27 -9.12 -3.77
C GLU A 13 -21.08 -10.32 -4.31
N PHE A 14 -22.38 -10.41 -3.99
CA PHE A 14 -23.25 -11.50 -4.40
C PHE A 14 -24.48 -10.95 -5.13
N ASP A 15 -24.78 -11.52 -6.30
CA ASP A 15 -26.04 -11.26 -6.98
C ASP A 15 -27.18 -12.11 -6.37
N GLU A 16 -28.44 -11.84 -6.73
CA GLU A 16 -29.61 -12.55 -6.23
C GLU A 16 -29.58 -14.07 -6.54
N THR A 17 -28.70 -14.53 -7.40
CA THR A 17 -28.50 -15.93 -7.77
C THR A 17 -27.31 -16.57 -7.08
N GLY A 18 -26.62 -15.86 -6.15
CA GLY A 18 -25.43 -16.32 -5.43
C GLY A 18 -24.14 -16.24 -6.25
N GLY A 19 -24.14 -15.50 -7.36
CA GLY A 19 -22.95 -15.23 -8.16
C GLY A 19 -22.10 -14.14 -7.53
N ILE A 20 -20.77 -14.26 -7.61
CA ILE A 20 -19.83 -13.20 -7.20
C ILE A 20 -19.80 -12.16 -8.31
N THR A 21 -20.32 -10.97 -8.02
CA THR A 21 -20.38 -9.84 -8.96
C THR A 21 -19.30 -8.78 -8.71
N ALA A 22 -18.35 -9.03 -7.80
CA ALA A 22 -17.27 -8.11 -7.51
C ALA A 22 -16.44 -7.85 -8.78
N ILE A 23 -16.57 -6.65 -9.32
CA ILE A 23 -15.66 -6.15 -10.36
C ILE A 23 -14.32 -5.92 -9.66
N ARG A 24 -13.33 -6.73 -10.01
CA ARG A 24 -12.00 -6.57 -9.48
C ARG A 24 -11.39 -5.28 -10.02
N SER A 25 -11.01 -4.36 -9.12
CA SER A 25 -10.26 -3.17 -9.49
C SER A 25 -8.88 -3.56 -10.03
N ALA A 26 -8.46 -2.93 -11.13
CA ALA A 26 -7.11 -3.03 -11.64
C ALA A 26 -6.12 -2.18 -10.82
N CYS A 27 -6.63 -1.29 -9.98
CA CYS A 27 -5.83 -0.42 -9.13
C CYS A 27 -5.06 -1.21 -8.06
N PRO A 28 -3.76 -0.92 -7.86
CA PRO A 28 -2.97 -1.50 -6.78
C PRO A 28 -3.56 -1.21 -5.41
N THR A 29 -3.51 -2.18 -4.51
CA THR A 29 -3.77 -1.95 -3.09
C THR A 29 -2.61 -1.17 -2.50
N VAL A 30 -2.92 -0.11 -1.71
CA VAL A 30 -1.90 0.74 -1.08
C VAL A 30 -1.70 0.31 0.37
N GLY A 31 -0.43 0.24 0.79
CA GLY A 31 -0.06 -0.09 2.16
C GLY A 31 1.34 0.36 2.53
N VAL A 32 1.71 0.12 3.79
CA VAL A 32 3.07 0.32 4.29
C VAL A 32 3.79 -1.03 4.31
N ALA A 33 5.00 -1.07 3.75
CA ALA A 33 5.80 -2.29 3.76
C ALA A 33 6.20 -2.67 5.20
N ALA A 34 6.21 -3.96 5.50
CA ALA A 34 6.52 -4.46 6.83
C ALA A 34 7.85 -3.92 7.36
N ALA A 35 7.86 -3.50 8.63
CA ALA A 35 9.03 -2.95 9.35
C ALA A 35 9.64 -1.67 8.74
N THR A 36 8.95 -0.97 7.83
CA THR A 36 9.44 0.27 7.21
C THR A 36 8.58 1.49 7.50
N GLY A 37 7.53 1.34 8.30
CA GLY A 37 6.60 2.43 8.66
C GLY A 37 7.16 3.42 9.67
N ASP A 38 8.31 3.14 10.26
CA ASP A 38 8.98 4.01 11.22
C ASP A 38 10.50 3.90 11.10
N VAL A 39 11.21 4.87 11.69
CA VAL A 39 12.66 4.91 11.73
C VAL A 39 13.16 5.49 13.05
N THR A 40 14.21 4.91 13.59
CA THR A 40 14.96 5.44 14.75
C THR A 40 16.36 5.79 14.32
N LEU A 41 16.73 7.04 14.52
CA LEU A 41 18.08 7.55 14.27
C LEU A 41 18.82 7.68 15.62
N PHE A 42 20.05 7.21 15.66
CA PHE A 42 20.89 7.24 16.86
C PHE A 42 22.04 8.22 16.69
N ASN A 43 22.48 8.79 17.81
CA ASN A 43 23.70 9.59 17.88
C ASN A 43 24.56 9.11 19.07
N PRO A 44 25.72 8.46 18.84
CA PRO A 44 26.32 8.15 17.52
C PRO A 44 25.52 7.07 16.74
N PRO A 45 25.60 7.04 15.39
CA PRO A 45 24.76 6.15 14.56
C PRO A 45 24.95 4.65 14.82
N ALA A 46 26.11 4.24 15.34
CA ALA A 46 26.41 2.85 15.67
C ALA A 46 25.78 2.40 17.01
N SER A 47 25.33 3.33 17.86
CA SER A 47 24.70 2.98 19.13
C SER A 47 23.32 2.37 18.93
N ARG A 48 22.90 1.57 19.90
CA ARG A 48 21.53 1.04 20.00
C ARG A 48 20.96 1.28 21.40
N ASP A 49 21.66 2.08 22.22
CA ASP A 49 21.20 2.44 23.55
C ASP A 49 20.04 3.43 23.48
N SER A 50 19.06 3.28 24.34
CA SER A 50 17.91 4.18 24.39
C SER A 50 18.30 5.64 24.65
N ALA A 51 19.38 5.87 25.40
CA ALA A 51 19.91 7.21 25.67
C ALA A 51 20.58 7.86 24.42
N ALA A 52 20.90 7.07 23.40
CA ALA A 52 21.48 7.53 22.15
C ALA A 52 20.43 7.78 21.05
N ILE A 53 19.15 7.61 21.35
CA ILE A 53 18.09 7.94 20.39
C ILE A 53 18.11 9.45 20.14
N ASP A 54 18.36 9.83 18.90
CA ASP A 54 18.40 11.22 18.46
C ASP A 54 17.06 11.67 17.86
N VAL A 55 16.54 10.91 16.89
CA VAL A 55 15.26 11.19 16.25
C VAL A 55 14.48 9.89 16.06
N THR A 56 13.17 9.93 16.30
CA THR A 56 12.23 8.91 15.88
C THR A 56 11.23 9.50 14.91
N ALA A 57 10.87 8.78 13.88
CA ALA A 57 9.81 9.20 12.96
C ALA A 57 8.90 8.04 12.57
N GLU A 58 7.64 8.35 12.30
CA GLU A 58 6.62 7.42 11.84
C GLU A 58 5.93 7.95 10.58
N MET A 59 5.60 7.06 9.66
CA MET A 59 4.81 7.33 8.47
C MET A 59 3.35 7.03 8.80
N THR A 60 2.50 8.05 8.68
CA THR A 60 1.10 7.99 9.09
C THR A 60 0.19 8.48 7.96
N ASN A 61 -1.13 8.36 8.13
CA ASN A 61 -2.13 8.90 7.21
C ASN A 61 -1.88 8.49 5.73
N VAL A 62 -1.42 7.26 5.51
CA VAL A 62 -1.16 6.75 4.17
C VAL A 62 -2.47 6.56 3.43
N ARG A 63 -2.63 7.23 2.29
CA ARG A 63 -3.83 7.20 1.45
C ARG A 63 -3.46 7.09 -0.01
N GLY A 64 -4.10 6.16 -0.70
CA GLY A 64 -3.94 5.98 -2.14
C GLY A 64 -5.08 6.60 -2.92
N SER A 65 -4.75 7.15 -4.07
CA SER A 65 -5.67 7.43 -5.16
C SER A 65 -5.16 6.77 -6.42
N CYS A 66 -6.06 6.33 -7.29
CA CYS A 66 -5.70 5.60 -8.49
C CYS A 66 -6.51 6.13 -9.67
N SER A 67 -5.84 6.32 -10.79
CA SER A 67 -6.45 6.62 -12.09
C SER A 67 -6.14 5.49 -13.06
N ASP A 68 -7.19 4.89 -13.59
CA ASP A 68 -7.11 3.80 -14.56
C ASP A 68 -7.82 4.16 -15.89
N ALA A 69 -7.91 5.44 -16.22
CA ALA A 69 -8.61 5.95 -17.40
C ALA A 69 -7.88 5.71 -18.74
N THR A 70 -6.56 5.45 -18.70
CA THR A 70 -5.68 5.27 -19.86
C THR A 70 -5.09 3.86 -19.89
N ASP A 71 -4.14 3.61 -20.83
CA ASP A 71 -3.38 2.35 -20.89
C ASP A 71 -2.45 2.15 -19.69
N ASP A 72 -2.19 3.21 -18.96
CA ASP A 72 -1.45 3.20 -17.71
C ASP A 72 -2.39 3.35 -16.51
N ILE A 73 -2.11 2.60 -15.46
CA ILE A 73 -2.73 2.73 -14.14
C ILE A 73 -1.75 3.50 -13.27
N VAL A 74 -2.13 4.73 -12.93
CA VAL A 74 -1.32 5.62 -12.10
C VAL A 74 -1.85 5.60 -10.67
N THR A 75 -1.01 5.18 -9.74
CA THR A 75 -1.31 5.20 -8.30
C THR A 75 -0.49 6.28 -7.61
N THR A 76 -1.18 7.22 -6.96
CA THR A 76 -0.58 8.26 -6.13
C THR A 76 -0.84 7.94 -4.68
N VAL A 77 0.20 7.94 -3.87
CA VAL A 77 0.15 7.70 -2.43
C VAL A 77 0.58 8.96 -1.70
N ASN A 78 -0.30 9.48 -0.84
CA ASN A 78 0.00 10.60 0.07
C ASN A 78 0.19 10.03 1.46
N PHE A 79 1.11 10.62 2.23
CA PHE A 79 1.40 10.24 3.61
C PHE A 79 1.94 11.42 4.40
N ASP A 80 1.88 11.32 5.73
CA ASP A 80 2.49 12.26 6.65
C ASP A 80 3.64 11.58 7.38
N ILE A 81 4.75 12.31 7.58
CA ILE A 81 5.82 11.94 8.49
C ILE A 81 5.65 12.76 9.77
N ARG A 82 5.57 12.08 10.90
CA ARG A 82 5.60 12.68 12.24
C ARG A 82 6.88 12.27 12.91
N ALA A 83 7.66 13.27 13.34
CA ALA A 83 8.97 13.04 13.91
C ALA A 83 9.08 13.69 15.29
N ARG A 84 9.93 13.08 16.14
CA ARG A 84 10.32 13.58 17.44
C ARG A 84 11.83 13.50 17.58
N ARG A 85 12.44 14.56 18.15
CA ARG A 85 13.89 14.63 18.41
C ARG A 85 14.19 14.75 19.91
N ALA A 86 15.37 14.30 20.33
CA ALA A 86 15.82 14.40 21.72
C ALA A 86 16.32 15.81 22.07
N SER A 87 17.14 16.45 21.22
CA SER A 87 17.69 17.77 21.45
C SER A 87 16.89 18.85 20.76
N THR A 88 16.48 19.89 21.51
CA THR A 88 15.66 21.01 21.01
C THR A 88 16.43 22.34 20.98
N ALA A 89 17.73 22.34 21.28
CA ALA A 89 18.52 23.57 21.52
C ALA A 89 18.60 24.51 20.30
N ALA A 90 18.61 23.94 19.08
CA ALA A 90 18.69 24.72 17.85
C ALA A 90 17.66 24.21 16.81
N PRO A 91 17.29 25.04 15.82
CA PRO A 91 16.51 24.55 14.69
C PRO A 91 17.31 23.51 13.92
N ARG A 92 16.62 22.53 13.29
CA ARG A 92 17.27 21.44 12.57
C ARG A 92 16.35 20.87 11.51
N ASP A 93 16.90 20.62 10.34
CA ASP A 93 16.27 19.82 9.28
C ASP A 93 16.72 18.37 9.40
N VAL A 94 15.78 17.45 9.26
CA VAL A 94 16.05 16.02 9.20
C VAL A 94 15.47 15.49 7.90
N ASP A 95 16.33 14.93 7.07
CA ASP A 95 15.94 14.30 5.81
C ASP A 95 15.56 12.83 6.04
N PHE A 96 14.36 12.48 5.58
CA PHE A 96 13.82 11.12 5.65
C PHE A 96 13.67 10.58 4.23
N PRO A 97 14.61 9.73 3.78
CA PRO A 97 14.43 9.01 2.53
C PRO A 97 13.29 8.00 2.66
N TYR A 98 12.41 7.98 1.67
CA TYR A 98 11.30 7.03 1.58
C TYR A 98 11.31 6.33 0.23
N PHE A 99 10.56 5.26 0.10
CA PHE A 99 10.34 4.58 -1.17
C PHE A 99 8.86 4.35 -1.44
N ILE A 100 8.55 4.18 -2.73
CA ILE A 100 7.36 3.48 -3.21
C ILE A 100 7.82 2.29 -4.04
N SER A 101 7.27 1.12 -3.78
CA SER A 101 7.53 -0.09 -4.55
C SER A 101 6.23 -0.68 -5.09
N VAL A 102 6.28 -1.16 -6.33
CA VAL A 102 5.20 -1.94 -6.93
C VAL A 102 5.53 -3.41 -6.76
N VAL A 103 4.65 -4.14 -6.08
CA VAL A 103 4.78 -5.57 -5.83
C VAL A 103 3.70 -6.30 -6.63
N ARG A 104 4.09 -7.32 -7.38
CA ARG A 104 3.20 -8.17 -8.15
C ARG A 104 3.03 -9.53 -7.49
N GLY A 105 1.78 -9.94 -7.31
CA GLY A 105 1.45 -11.25 -6.73
C GLY A 105 1.88 -11.42 -5.29
N GLY A 106 2.06 -10.30 -4.53
CA GLY A 106 2.44 -10.30 -3.13
C GLY A 106 3.94 -10.54 -2.85
N THR A 107 4.75 -10.86 -3.86
CA THR A 107 6.16 -11.27 -3.63
C THR A 107 7.16 -10.63 -4.58
N ALA A 108 6.80 -10.32 -5.81
CA ALA A 108 7.74 -9.84 -6.82
C ALA A 108 7.75 -8.31 -6.87
N VAL A 109 8.83 -7.68 -6.42
CA VAL A 109 9.05 -6.24 -6.62
C VAL A 109 9.39 -5.99 -8.09
N VAL A 110 8.51 -5.27 -8.80
CA VAL A 110 8.65 -5.00 -10.24
C VAL A 110 9.10 -3.57 -10.53
N ALA A 111 8.90 -2.65 -9.58
CA ALA A 111 9.39 -1.28 -9.66
C ALA A 111 9.64 -0.73 -8.25
N LYS A 112 10.60 0.20 -8.12
CA LYS A 112 10.88 0.92 -6.88
C LYS A 112 11.41 2.31 -7.21
N HIS A 113 10.87 3.33 -6.55
CA HIS A 113 11.37 4.70 -6.58
C HIS A 113 11.68 5.17 -5.16
N VAL A 114 12.72 5.96 -5.02
CA VAL A 114 13.13 6.58 -3.75
C VAL A 114 12.95 8.08 -3.86
N GLY A 115 12.37 8.67 -2.83
CA GLY A 115 12.20 10.11 -2.67
C GLY A 115 12.64 10.55 -1.28
N HIS A 116 12.52 11.85 -0.99
CA HIS A 116 12.98 12.47 0.26
C HIS A 116 11.90 13.40 0.80
N VAL A 117 11.73 13.41 2.12
CA VAL A 117 10.89 14.36 2.85
C VAL A 117 11.75 14.98 3.95
N VAL A 118 11.89 16.29 3.91
CA VAL A 118 12.60 17.04 4.97
C VAL A 118 11.59 17.48 6.02
N VAL A 119 11.85 17.14 7.28
CA VAL A 119 11.11 17.62 8.44
C VAL A 119 11.91 18.69 9.14
N HIS A 120 11.35 19.90 9.21
CA HIS A 120 11.96 21.04 9.89
C HIS A 120 11.51 21.09 11.35
N PHE A 121 12.45 21.18 12.27
CA PHE A 121 12.21 21.40 13.70
C PHE A 121 12.65 22.81 14.09
N ASP A 122 11.73 23.62 14.58
CA ASP A 122 12.06 24.91 15.18
C ASP A 122 12.81 24.75 16.50
N ALA A 123 13.58 25.79 16.88
CA ALA A 123 14.22 25.83 18.19
C ALA A 123 13.18 25.69 19.32
N GLY A 124 13.47 24.85 20.31
CA GLY A 124 12.57 24.57 21.43
C GLY A 124 11.49 23.50 21.13
N GLN A 125 11.28 23.11 19.87
CA GLN A 125 10.29 22.11 19.50
C GLN A 125 10.91 20.71 19.45
N ASP A 126 10.31 19.74 20.16
CA ASP A 126 10.70 18.33 20.14
C ASP A 126 9.94 17.52 19.08
N ARG A 127 8.87 18.08 18.49
CA ARG A 127 8.01 17.42 17.50
C ARG A 127 7.86 18.29 16.26
N ALA A 128 7.86 17.63 15.13
CA ALA A 128 7.58 18.25 13.83
C ALA A 128 6.97 17.23 12.87
N GLY A 129 6.49 17.69 11.74
CA GLY A 129 5.94 16.82 10.71
C GLY A 129 6.00 17.47 9.33
N ALA A 130 5.94 16.63 8.31
CA ALA A 130 5.84 17.03 6.93
C ALA A 130 5.02 16.01 6.14
N SER A 131 4.41 16.43 5.04
CA SER A 131 3.69 15.53 4.14
C SER A 131 4.57 15.14 2.96
N GLY A 132 4.40 13.91 2.49
CA GLY A 132 5.05 13.37 1.31
C GLY A 132 4.04 12.80 0.32
N GLN A 133 4.49 12.67 -0.92
CA GLN A 133 3.72 12.05 -2.00
C GLN A 133 4.63 11.16 -2.82
N ALA A 134 4.12 10.00 -3.22
CA ALA A 134 4.80 9.07 -4.11
C ALA A 134 3.84 8.62 -5.22
N THR A 135 4.37 8.37 -6.40
CA THR A 135 3.57 7.91 -7.55
C THR A 135 4.21 6.69 -8.18
N SER A 136 3.39 5.74 -8.57
CA SER A 136 3.80 4.57 -9.35
C SER A 136 2.87 4.35 -10.53
N THR A 137 3.40 3.75 -11.59
CA THR A 137 2.66 3.46 -12.82
C THR A 137 2.84 1.99 -13.18
N ILE A 138 1.77 1.34 -13.58
CA ILE A 138 1.77 -0.02 -14.14
C ILE A 138 0.96 -0.02 -15.44
N GLU A 139 1.36 -0.85 -16.39
CA GLU A 139 0.57 -1.05 -17.61
C GLU A 139 -0.76 -1.74 -17.28
N ARG A 140 -1.87 -1.21 -17.80
CA ARG A 140 -3.21 -1.80 -17.62
C ARG A 140 -3.27 -3.25 -18.07
N SER A 141 -2.60 -3.57 -19.18
CA SER A 141 -2.52 -4.93 -19.73
C SER A 141 -1.99 -5.93 -18.70
N ALA A 142 -1.00 -5.52 -17.89
CA ALA A 142 -0.42 -6.36 -16.84
C ALA A 142 -1.39 -6.63 -15.67
N ALA A 143 -2.31 -5.70 -15.38
CA ALA A 143 -3.32 -5.82 -14.33
C ALA A 143 -4.65 -6.41 -14.82
N THR A 144 -4.75 -6.71 -16.13
CA THR A 144 -5.98 -7.21 -16.75
C THR A 144 -5.94 -8.75 -16.85
N LEU A 145 -6.99 -9.39 -16.37
CA LEU A 145 -7.18 -10.83 -16.54
C LEU A 145 -7.63 -11.13 -17.96
N SER A 146 -7.17 -12.26 -18.55
CA SER A 146 -7.69 -12.75 -19.81
C SER A 146 -9.19 -13.06 -19.70
N ASP A 147 -9.90 -12.99 -20.84
CA ASP A 147 -11.33 -13.28 -20.88
C ASP A 147 -11.67 -14.71 -20.42
N GLU A 148 -10.79 -15.66 -20.69
CA GLU A 148 -10.94 -17.05 -20.23
C GLU A 148 -10.91 -17.15 -18.69
N VAL A 149 -9.94 -16.48 -18.05
CA VAL A 149 -9.81 -16.47 -16.58
C VAL A 149 -11.00 -15.73 -15.97
N ARG A 150 -11.37 -14.59 -16.56
CA ARG A 150 -12.53 -13.81 -16.11
C ARG A 150 -13.81 -14.65 -16.19
N LYS A 151 -14.03 -15.34 -17.30
CA LYS A 151 -15.18 -16.26 -17.47
C LYS A 151 -15.20 -17.34 -16.40
N LYS A 152 -14.06 -17.99 -16.10
CA LYS A 152 -13.97 -19.02 -15.05
C LYS A 152 -14.28 -18.45 -13.65
N LEU A 153 -13.94 -17.19 -13.39
CA LEU A 153 -14.23 -16.53 -12.10
C LEU A 153 -15.70 -16.12 -11.94
N THR A 154 -16.36 -15.74 -13.05
CA THR A 154 -17.74 -15.23 -13.05
C THR A 154 -18.77 -16.22 -13.57
N GLU A 155 -18.38 -17.46 -13.87
CA GLU A 155 -19.28 -18.49 -14.38
C GLU A 155 -20.37 -18.82 -13.35
N LYS A 156 -21.64 -18.66 -13.75
CA LYS A 156 -22.78 -19.00 -12.91
C LYS A 156 -22.81 -20.50 -12.66
N ARG A 157 -22.77 -20.90 -11.39
CA ARG A 157 -22.81 -22.30 -10.99
C ARG A 157 -24.25 -22.70 -10.71
N LYS A 158 -24.66 -23.85 -11.22
CA LYS A 158 -26.00 -24.41 -10.94
C LYS A 158 -25.99 -25.00 -9.53
N ALA A 159 -26.96 -24.57 -8.70
CA ALA A 159 -27.18 -25.18 -7.40
C ALA A 159 -27.36 -26.70 -7.54
N GLY A 160 -26.62 -27.48 -6.75
CA GLY A 160 -26.62 -28.96 -6.82
C GLY A 160 -25.63 -29.58 -7.85
N GLY A 161 -24.90 -28.78 -8.63
CA GLY A 161 -23.79 -29.25 -9.46
C GLY A 161 -22.57 -29.68 -8.67
N GLN A 162 -21.75 -30.58 -9.17
CA GLN A 162 -20.50 -31.00 -8.48
C GLN A 162 -19.54 -29.84 -8.24
N ASP A 163 -19.57 -28.81 -9.07
CA ASP A 163 -18.71 -27.62 -8.97
C ASP A 163 -19.39 -26.44 -8.22
N ALA A 164 -20.62 -26.64 -7.71
CA ALA A 164 -21.38 -25.53 -7.10
C ALA A 164 -20.70 -24.94 -5.86
N ALA A 165 -19.95 -25.75 -5.11
CA ALA A 165 -19.25 -25.34 -3.88
C ALA A 165 -17.73 -25.14 -4.07
N VAL A 166 -17.20 -25.33 -5.29
CA VAL A 166 -15.75 -25.23 -5.54
C VAL A 166 -15.36 -23.81 -5.88
N ASP A 167 -14.55 -23.17 -5.04
CA ASP A 167 -13.97 -21.85 -5.33
C ASP A 167 -13.06 -21.95 -6.57
N PRO A 168 -13.27 -21.13 -7.64
CA PRO A 168 -12.39 -21.10 -8.80
C PRO A 168 -10.92 -20.85 -8.46
N LEU A 169 -10.63 -20.14 -7.38
CA LEU A 169 -9.26 -19.87 -6.91
C LEU A 169 -8.55 -21.11 -6.34
N THR A 170 -9.25 -22.20 -6.11
CA THR A 170 -8.62 -23.49 -5.76
C THR A 170 -7.91 -24.11 -6.96
N ARG A 171 -8.27 -23.71 -8.18
CA ARG A 171 -7.60 -24.13 -9.41
C ARG A 171 -6.27 -23.39 -9.57
N PRO A 172 -5.12 -24.09 -9.60
CA PRO A 172 -3.81 -23.45 -9.61
C PRO A 172 -3.62 -22.45 -10.76
N GLU A 173 -4.10 -22.76 -11.96
CA GLU A 173 -3.97 -21.89 -13.14
C GLU A 173 -4.76 -20.60 -12.99
N VAL A 174 -5.96 -20.64 -12.42
CA VAL A 174 -6.78 -19.45 -12.15
C VAL A 174 -6.12 -18.59 -11.08
N ARG A 175 -5.71 -19.22 -9.96
CA ARG A 175 -5.01 -18.52 -8.88
C ARG A 175 -3.73 -17.84 -9.36
N GLN A 176 -2.91 -18.54 -10.15
CA GLN A 176 -1.68 -17.97 -10.71
C GLN A 176 -1.95 -16.79 -11.66
N ALA A 177 -2.98 -16.88 -12.48
CA ALA A 177 -3.36 -15.79 -13.36
C ALA A 177 -3.83 -14.56 -12.55
N VAL A 178 -4.63 -14.78 -11.51
CA VAL A 178 -5.08 -13.72 -10.60
C VAL A 178 -3.88 -13.07 -9.87
N LEU A 179 -2.95 -13.85 -9.33
CA LEU A 179 -1.75 -13.32 -8.68
C LEU A 179 -0.91 -12.47 -9.64
N ARG A 180 -0.69 -12.94 -10.88
CA ARG A 180 0.05 -12.17 -11.90
C ARG A 180 -0.60 -10.84 -12.25
N ALA A 181 -1.91 -10.72 -12.16
CA ALA A 181 -2.67 -9.50 -12.43
C ALA A 181 -2.95 -8.65 -11.16
N THR A 182 -2.41 -9.05 -9.99
CA THR A 182 -2.58 -8.33 -8.73
C THR A 182 -1.33 -7.54 -8.41
N PHE A 183 -1.53 -6.25 -8.10
CA PHE A 183 -0.46 -5.35 -7.74
C PHE A 183 -0.74 -4.67 -6.40
N GLU A 184 0.32 -4.36 -5.69
CA GLU A 184 0.34 -3.58 -4.47
C GLU A 184 1.32 -2.42 -4.64
N ALA A 185 0.96 -1.24 -4.17
CA ALA A 185 1.83 -0.07 -4.09
C ALA A 185 2.21 0.13 -2.62
N LEU A 186 3.41 -0.26 -2.26
CA LEU A 186 3.89 -0.21 -0.88
C LEU A 186 4.83 0.97 -0.68
N VAL A 187 4.57 1.79 0.34
CA VAL A 187 5.44 2.88 0.78
C VAL A 187 6.12 2.54 2.09
N GLY A 188 7.21 3.22 2.40
CA GLY A 188 7.93 3.10 3.66
C GLY A 188 9.18 3.96 3.68
N PHE A 189 9.82 4.08 4.84
CA PHE A 189 11.13 4.69 4.94
C PHE A 189 12.17 3.82 4.23
N GLN A 190 13.07 4.47 3.47
CA GLN A 190 14.21 3.81 2.87
C GLN A 190 15.27 3.58 3.96
N LEU A 191 15.19 2.45 4.63
CA LEU A 191 16.03 2.08 5.74
C LEU A 191 17.34 1.44 5.25
N THR A 192 18.42 1.62 6.03
CA THR A 192 19.60 0.77 5.93
C THR A 192 19.30 -0.62 6.49
N ASP A 193 20.15 -1.60 6.16
CA ASP A 193 20.01 -2.98 6.67
C ASP A 193 19.98 -3.01 8.21
N ASP A 194 20.82 -2.20 8.87
CA ASP A 194 20.84 -2.09 10.33
C ASP A 194 19.58 -1.49 10.92
N GLN A 195 19.01 -0.47 10.27
CA GLN A 195 17.74 0.14 10.68
C GLN A 195 16.58 -0.84 10.49
N LEU A 196 16.55 -1.54 9.34
CA LEU A 196 15.52 -2.54 9.07
C LEU A 196 15.59 -3.70 10.09
N LYS A 197 16.82 -4.18 10.37
CA LYS A 197 17.05 -5.20 11.39
C LYS A 197 16.60 -4.74 12.78
N TYR A 198 16.91 -3.50 13.15
CA TYR A 198 16.46 -2.92 14.42
C TYR A 198 14.93 -2.91 14.51
N ASN A 199 14.23 -2.43 13.47
CA ASN A 199 12.77 -2.39 13.42
C ASN A 199 12.13 -3.79 13.48
N ALA A 200 12.75 -4.78 12.85
CA ALA A 200 12.24 -6.16 12.80
C ALA A 200 12.43 -6.93 14.13
N THR A 201 13.27 -6.45 15.04
CA THR A 201 13.67 -7.19 16.25
C THR A 201 13.26 -6.55 17.57
N ARG A 202 12.63 -5.36 17.57
CA ARG A 202 12.15 -4.66 18.76
C ARG A 202 10.69 -4.95 19.09
#